data_352934f6870ed6d2b6e1bc594b06a363
#
_entry.id   352934f6870ed6d2b6e1bc594b06a363
#
_cell.length_a   1.000
_cell.length_b   1.000
_cell.length_c   1.000
_cell.angle_alpha   90.00
_cell.angle_beta   90.00
_cell.angle_gamma   90.00
#
_symmetry.space_group_name_H-M   'P 1'
#
loop_
_entity.id
_entity.type
_entity.pdbx_description
1 polymer ?
#
loop_
_entity_poly.entity_id
_entity_poly.type
_entity_poly.pdbx_seq_one_letter_code
_entity_poly.pdbx_strand_id
1 'polypeptide(L)'
;MKVTPEDFHNLITRLQIVLSEIDYAQKACLQAGKMECQLLNYLYNVQKPVNMNELAKELNVSHSRITRIMDNLVNKNLVIRKPSDEDRRCWYAIITDKGKKLAENSRQTVLDHQKKIMSMLSEKEVEDIFNALKIYIDKYEKVLKNTKMEI
;
A
#
# COMPACT_ATOMS: atom_id res chain seq x y z
N MET A 1 11.47 -33.89 3.04
CA MET A 1 10.62 -33.60 1.86
C MET A 1 11.19 -32.37 1.15
N LYS A 2 11.50 -32.44 -0.15
CA LYS A 2 12.10 -31.32 -0.89
C LYS A 2 10.96 -30.45 -1.42
N VAL A 3 10.86 -29.21 -0.97
CA VAL A 3 9.86 -28.25 -1.44
C VAL A 3 10.09 -27.94 -2.91
N THR A 4 9.06 -28.04 -3.73
CA THR A 4 9.11 -27.78 -5.18
C THR A 4 8.70 -26.35 -5.51
N PRO A 5 9.02 -25.82 -6.71
CA PRO A 5 8.51 -24.54 -7.17
C PRO A 5 6.99 -24.46 -7.20
N GLU A 6 6.31 -25.58 -7.48
CA GLU A 6 4.84 -25.67 -7.49
C GLU A 6 4.25 -25.54 -6.08
N ASP A 7 4.86 -26.17 -5.08
CA ASP A 7 4.46 -26.04 -3.68
C ASP A 7 4.58 -24.56 -3.23
N PHE A 8 5.67 -23.90 -3.65
CA PHE A 8 5.90 -22.48 -3.36
C PHE A 8 4.85 -21.58 -4.04
N HIS A 9 4.57 -21.84 -5.32
CA HIS A 9 3.53 -21.09 -6.05
C HIS A 9 2.17 -21.20 -5.37
N ASN A 10 1.78 -22.42 -5.01
CA ASN A 10 0.48 -22.68 -4.35
C ASN A 10 0.40 -21.96 -2.99
N LEU A 11 1.48 -21.97 -2.21
CA LEU A 11 1.52 -21.28 -0.91
C LEU A 11 1.40 -19.76 -1.08
N ILE A 12 2.14 -19.17 -2.03
CA ILE A 12 2.07 -17.73 -2.30
C ILE A 12 0.70 -17.32 -2.84
N THR A 13 0.11 -18.11 -3.73
CA THR A 13 -1.24 -17.86 -4.23
C THR A 13 -2.27 -17.87 -3.09
N ARG A 14 -2.18 -18.85 -2.18
CA ARG A 14 -3.04 -18.89 -0.99
C ARG A 14 -2.85 -17.68 -0.09
N LEU A 15 -1.59 -17.26 0.14
CA LEU A 15 -1.28 -16.05 0.91
C LEU A 15 -1.90 -14.80 0.27
N GLN A 16 -1.79 -14.65 -1.05
CA GLN A 16 -2.39 -13.52 -1.78
C GLN A 16 -3.92 -13.48 -1.63
N ILE A 17 -4.59 -14.63 -1.69
CA ILE A 17 -6.04 -14.73 -1.48
C ILE A 17 -6.40 -14.26 -0.07
N VAL A 18 -5.74 -14.80 0.95
CA VAL A 18 -6.00 -14.44 2.36
C VAL A 18 -5.73 -12.94 2.61
N LEU A 19 -4.63 -12.40 2.08
CA LEU A 19 -4.33 -10.97 2.21
C LEU A 19 -5.34 -10.08 1.47
N SER A 20 -5.91 -10.55 0.36
CA SER A 20 -6.94 -9.80 -0.37
C SER A 20 -8.25 -9.67 0.40
N GLU A 21 -8.57 -10.62 1.28
CA GLU A 21 -9.74 -10.54 2.18
C GLU A 21 -9.55 -9.46 3.25
N ILE A 22 -8.33 -9.29 3.77
CA ILE A 22 -7.99 -8.21 4.71
C ILE A 22 -8.14 -6.85 4.02
N ASP A 23 -7.65 -6.71 2.79
CA ASP A 23 -7.84 -5.51 1.96
C ASP A 23 -9.33 -5.16 1.79
N TYR A 24 -10.20 -6.17 1.70
CA TYR A 24 -11.65 -5.98 1.57
C TYR A 24 -12.28 -5.43 2.86
N ALA A 25 -11.87 -5.93 4.01
CA ALA A 25 -12.31 -5.41 5.31
C ALA A 25 -11.88 -3.95 5.52
N GLN A 26 -10.68 -3.57 5.06
CA GLN A 26 -10.22 -2.18 5.05
C GLN A 26 -11.04 -1.29 4.10
N LYS A 27 -11.41 -1.80 2.92
CA LYS A 27 -12.27 -1.07 1.97
C LYS A 27 -13.64 -0.78 2.56
N ALA A 28 -14.25 -1.73 3.26
CA ALA A 28 -15.54 -1.55 3.91
C ALA A 28 -15.48 -0.50 5.02
N CYS A 29 -14.39 -0.42 5.76
CA CYS A 29 -14.17 0.57 6.82
C CYS A 29 -14.00 1.99 6.27
N LEU A 30 -13.41 2.13 5.07
CA LEU A 30 -13.07 3.44 4.50
C LEU A 30 -14.11 3.97 3.50
N GLN A 31 -15.05 3.16 3.03
CA GLN A 31 -15.92 3.50 1.88
C GLN A 31 -15.11 4.07 0.70
N ALA A 32 -13.83 3.68 0.61
CA ALA A 32 -12.88 4.14 -0.37
C ALA A 32 -12.35 2.96 -1.18
N GLY A 33 -11.97 3.20 -2.43
CA GLY A 33 -11.35 2.17 -3.26
C GLY A 33 -9.94 1.81 -2.78
N LYS A 34 -9.46 0.62 -3.16
CA LYS A 34 -8.10 0.14 -2.81
C LYS A 34 -7.01 1.17 -3.13
N MET A 35 -7.09 1.79 -4.30
CA MET A 35 -6.10 2.78 -4.75
C MET A 35 -6.19 4.08 -3.96
N GLU A 36 -7.38 4.51 -3.54
CA GLU A 36 -7.58 5.67 -2.68
C GLU A 36 -6.93 5.45 -1.30
N CYS A 37 -7.09 4.25 -0.74
CA CYS A 37 -6.44 3.87 0.53
C CYS A 37 -4.92 3.85 0.40
N GLN A 38 -4.39 3.31 -0.69
CA GLN A 38 -2.94 3.28 -0.94
C GLN A 38 -2.37 4.69 -1.03
N LEU A 39 -3.02 5.57 -1.78
CA LEU A 39 -2.62 6.97 -1.91
C LEU A 39 -2.66 7.69 -0.55
N LEU A 40 -3.72 7.50 0.20
CA LEU A 40 -3.90 8.15 1.50
C LEU A 40 -2.81 7.68 2.48
N ASN A 41 -2.51 6.39 2.53
CA ASN A 41 -1.45 5.83 3.35
C ASN A 41 -0.06 6.33 2.93
N TYR A 42 0.19 6.45 1.62
CA TYR A 42 1.44 7.02 1.12
C TYR A 42 1.61 8.46 1.59
N LEU A 43 0.61 9.33 1.39
CA LEU A 43 0.64 10.72 1.84
C LEU A 43 0.80 10.84 3.37
N TYR A 44 0.17 9.94 4.12
CA TYR A 44 0.30 9.88 5.57
C TYR A 44 1.74 9.57 6.02
N ASN A 45 2.40 8.62 5.34
CA ASN A 45 3.77 8.23 5.68
C ASN A 45 4.80 9.32 5.30
N VAL A 46 4.60 9.97 4.16
CA VAL A 46 5.54 11.00 3.65
C VAL A 46 5.41 12.32 4.41
N GLN A 47 4.24 12.66 4.90
CA GLN A 47 3.93 13.87 5.70
C GLN A 47 4.38 15.21 5.07
N LYS A 48 4.51 15.26 3.74
CA LYS A 48 4.86 16.47 2.97
C LYS A 48 3.98 16.56 1.72
N PRO A 49 3.88 17.75 1.08
CA PRO A 49 3.24 17.88 -0.22
C PRO A 49 3.92 16.99 -1.26
N VAL A 50 3.16 16.24 -2.04
CA VAL A 50 3.65 15.33 -3.08
C VAL A 50 3.06 15.72 -4.41
N ASN A 51 3.88 15.82 -5.47
CA ASN A 51 3.37 16.19 -6.79
C ASN A 51 2.63 15.02 -7.46
N MET A 52 1.73 15.35 -8.39
CA MET A 52 0.86 14.38 -9.06
C MET A 52 1.63 13.34 -9.89
N ASN A 53 2.78 13.71 -10.46
CA ASN A 53 3.61 12.78 -11.24
C ASN A 53 4.30 11.75 -10.33
N GLU A 54 4.78 12.19 -9.17
CA GLU A 54 5.35 11.31 -8.15
C GLU A 54 4.31 10.30 -7.66
N LEU A 55 3.08 10.76 -7.38
CA LEU A 55 1.98 9.89 -6.97
C LEU A 55 1.59 8.86 -8.04
N ALA A 56 1.55 9.27 -9.33
CA ALA A 56 1.27 8.37 -10.43
C ALA A 56 2.34 7.27 -10.54
N LYS A 57 3.60 7.65 -10.36
CA LYS A 57 4.74 6.74 -10.39
C LYS A 57 4.75 5.77 -9.22
N GLU A 58 4.51 6.26 -8.01
CA GLU A 58 4.45 5.46 -6.79
C GLU A 58 3.35 4.40 -6.85
N LEU A 59 2.17 4.78 -7.33
CA LEU A 59 1.03 3.86 -7.46
C LEU A 59 1.07 3.03 -8.76
N ASN A 60 2.07 3.26 -9.62
CA ASN A 60 2.20 2.61 -10.93
C ASN A 60 0.91 2.71 -11.77
N VAL A 61 0.37 3.94 -11.88
CA VAL A 61 -0.85 4.22 -12.64
C VAL A 61 -0.62 5.35 -13.64
N SER A 62 -1.52 5.46 -14.64
CA SER A 62 -1.53 6.58 -15.58
C SER A 62 -1.90 7.90 -14.90
N HIS A 63 -1.49 9.02 -15.53
CA HIS A 63 -1.81 10.36 -15.05
C HIS A 63 -3.32 10.62 -14.98
N SER A 64 -4.09 10.10 -15.91
CA SER A 64 -5.55 10.20 -15.88
C SER A 64 -6.17 9.43 -14.71
N ARG A 65 -5.60 8.27 -14.37
CA ARG A 65 -6.08 7.46 -13.25
C ARG A 65 -5.76 8.10 -11.91
N ILE A 66 -4.55 8.65 -11.72
CA ILE A 66 -4.21 9.36 -10.47
C ILE A 66 -5.08 10.59 -10.28
N THR A 67 -5.42 11.31 -11.36
CA THR A 67 -6.33 12.46 -11.29
C THR A 67 -7.70 12.05 -10.76
N ARG A 68 -8.29 10.96 -11.26
CA ARG A 68 -9.58 10.45 -10.77
C ARG A 68 -9.55 10.02 -9.31
N ILE A 69 -8.47 9.34 -8.90
CA ILE A 69 -8.27 8.94 -7.50
C ILE A 69 -8.20 10.18 -6.60
N MET A 70 -7.44 11.18 -7.03
CA MET A 70 -7.32 12.46 -6.32
C MET A 70 -8.65 13.22 -6.23
N ASP A 71 -9.43 13.28 -7.32
CA ASP A 71 -10.76 13.94 -7.32
C ASP A 71 -11.67 13.32 -6.27
N ASN A 72 -11.70 11.99 -6.17
CA ASN A 72 -12.47 11.27 -5.18
C ASN A 72 -12.03 11.61 -3.74
N LEU A 73 -10.71 11.67 -3.49
CA LEU A 73 -10.19 12.01 -2.16
C LEU A 73 -10.45 13.47 -1.79
N VAL A 74 -10.35 14.39 -2.75
CA VAL A 74 -10.69 15.81 -2.55
C VAL A 74 -12.17 15.98 -2.26
N ASN A 75 -13.06 15.31 -3.01
CA ASN A 75 -14.51 15.35 -2.78
C ASN A 75 -14.90 14.81 -1.37
N LYS A 76 -14.10 13.90 -0.83
CA LYS A 76 -14.27 13.36 0.54
C LYS A 76 -13.61 14.25 1.62
N ASN A 77 -12.96 15.35 1.24
CA ASN A 77 -12.16 16.21 2.11
C ASN A 77 -11.01 15.47 2.83
N LEU A 78 -10.43 14.44 2.21
CA LEU A 78 -9.32 13.67 2.77
C LEU A 78 -7.95 14.19 2.32
N VAL A 79 -7.93 14.86 1.17
CA VAL A 79 -6.74 15.48 0.55
C VAL A 79 -7.16 16.82 -0.02
N ILE A 80 -6.25 17.77 -0.07
CA ILE A 80 -6.38 19.02 -0.83
C ILE A 80 -5.36 19.07 -1.94
N ARG A 81 -5.67 19.80 -3.02
CA ARG A 81 -4.73 20.15 -4.08
C ARG A 81 -4.24 21.57 -3.89
N LYS A 82 -2.95 21.78 -4.01
CA LYS A 82 -2.35 23.11 -4.01
C LYS A 82 -1.49 23.27 -5.27
N PRO A 83 -1.62 24.37 -6.04
CA PRO A 83 -0.70 24.64 -7.13
C PRO A 83 0.71 24.86 -6.59
N SER A 84 1.72 24.54 -7.36
CA SER A 84 3.11 24.92 -7.06
C SER A 84 3.29 26.42 -7.12
N ASP A 85 4.07 26.96 -6.18
CA ASP A 85 4.45 28.37 -6.19
C ASP A 85 5.47 28.67 -7.32
N GLU A 86 6.24 27.64 -7.76
CA GLU A 86 7.27 27.75 -8.80
C GLU A 86 6.70 27.53 -10.22
N ASP A 87 5.81 26.55 -10.39
CA ASP A 87 5.16 26.23 -11.67
C ASP A 87 3.68 25.94 -11.46
N ARG A 88 2.81 26.87 -11.85
CA ARG A 88 1.35 26.74 -11.74
C ARG A 88 0.73 25.57 -12.53
N ARG A 89 1.51 24.90 -13.38
CA ARG A 89 1.10 23.66 -14.07
C ARG A 89 1.26 22.44 -13.20
N CYS A 90 2.06 22.54 -12.14
CA CYS A 90 2.30 21.47 -11.18
C CYS A 90 1.36 21.59 -9.97
N TRP A 91 0.73 20.49 -9.62
CA TRP A 91 -0.16 20.40 -8.47
C TRP A 91 0.40 19.42 -7.44
N TYR A 92 0.28 19.82 -6.19
CA TYR A 92 0.65 19.01 -5.03
C TYR A 92 -0.58 18.50 -4.30
N ALA A 93 -0.50 17.26 -3.84
CA ALA A 93 -1.45 16.65 -2.94
C ALA A 93 -0.96 16.82 -1.49
N ILE A 94 -1.85 17.24 -0.62
CA ILE A 94 -1.59 17.42 0.81
C ILE A 94 -2.71 16.71 1.58
N ILE A 95 -2.33 15.82 2.48
CA ILE A 95 -3.29 15.11 3.32
C ILE A 95 -3.89 16.07 4.36
N THR A 96 -5.21 16.02 4.55
CA THR A 96 -5.92 16.81 5.58
C THR A 96 -5.85 16.09 6.92
N ASP A 97 -6.23 16.78 8.01
CA ASP A 97 -6.33 16.15 9.34
C ASP A 97 -7.39 15.04 9.36
N LYS A 98 -8.49 15.21 8.60
CA LYS A 98 -9.47 14.15 8.39
C LYS A 98 -8.86 12.94 7.66
N GLY A 99 -8.04 13.20 6.64
CA GLY A 99 -7.31 12.17 5.91
C GLY A 99 -6.30 11.44 6.79
N LYS A 100 -5.55 12.16 7.64
CA LYS A 100 -4.60 11.58 8.59
C LYS A 100 -5.30 10.64 9.58
N LYS A 101 -6.40 11.09 10.19
CA LYS A 101 -7.17 10.25 11.11
C LYS A 101 -7.68 8.99 10.45
N LEU A 102 -8.13 9.09 9.20
CA LEU A 102 -8.61 7.93 8.45
C LEU A 102 -7.49 6.95 8.13
N ALA A 103 -6.33 7.43 7.68
CA ALA A 103 -5.14 6.61 7.43
C ALA A 103 -4.66 5.92 8.71
N GLU A 104 -4.63 6.65 9.83
CA GLU A 104 -4.24 6.13 11.15
C GLU A 104 -5.17 5.01 11.62
N ASN A 105 -6.47 5.24 11.57
CA ASN A 105 -7.48 4.25 11.94
C ASN A 105 -7.37 2.98 11.07
N SER A 106 -7.17 3.16 9.76
CA SER A 106 -6.95 2.05 8.84
C SER A 106 -5.71 1.24 9.21
N ARG A 107 -4.60 1.96 9.47
CA ARG A 107 -3.34 1.33 9.91
C ARG A 107 -3.51 0.58 11.22
N GLN A 108 -4.20 1.18 12.20
CA GLN A 108 -4.43 0.55 13.49
C GLN A 108 -5.23 -0.75 13.35
N THR A 109 -6.26 -0.76 12.51
CA THR A 109 -7.04 -1.97 12.21
C THR A 109 -6.15 -3.10 11.68
N VAL A 110 -5.22 -2.77 10.75
CA VAL A 110 -4.26 -3.77 10.23
C VAL A 110 -3.32 -4.27 11.32
N LEU A 111 -2.78 -3.35 12.14
CA LEU A 111 -1.87 -3.71 13.23
C LEU A 111 -2.55 -4.60 14.27
N ASP A 112 -3.80 -4.31 14.61
CA ASP A 112 -4.55 -5.12 15.58
C ASP A 112 -4.85 -6.52 15.01
N HIS A 113 -5.10 -6.62 13.70
CA HIS A 113 -5.25 -7.90 13.03
C HIS A 113 -3.93 -8.69 13.05
N GLN A 114 -2.80 -8.05 12.73
CA GLN A 114 -1.48 -8.68 12.81
C GLN A 114 -1.13 -9.12 14.24
N LYS A 115 -1.39 -8.28 15.25
CA LYS A 115 -1.20 -8.67 16.66
C LYS A 115 -2.00 -9.92 17.02
N LYS A 116 -3.25 -10.01 16.55
CA LYS A 116 -4.10 -11.18 16.78
C LYS A 116 -3.53 -12.44 16.13
N ILE A 117 -2.99 -12.36 14.92
CA ILE A 117 -2.32 -13.50 14.27
C ILE A 117 -1.06 -13.88 15.06
N MET A 118 -0.22 -12.89 15.40
CA MET A 118 1.03 -13.13 16.14
C MET A 118 0.77 -13.74 17.52
N SER A 119 -0.33 -13.39 18.19
CA SER A 119 -0.68 -13.98 19.48
C SER A 119 -1.05 -15.47 19.43
N MET A 120 -1.26 -16.03 18.23
CA MET A 120 -1.52 -17.44 18.00
C MET A 120 -0.24 -18.24 17.73
N LEU A 121 0.91 -17.58 17.69
CA LEU A 121 2.22 -18.13 17.38
C LEU A 121 3.15 -17.98 18.59
N SER A 122 4.14 -18.86 18.71
CA SER A 122 5.25 -18.67 19.64
C SER A 122 6.18 -17.55 19.14
N GLU A 123 6.96 -16.94 20.03
CA GLU A 123 7.95 -15.92 19.69
C GLU A 123 8.91 -16.41 18.60
N LYS A 124 9.36 -17.66 18.71
CA LYS A 124 10.24 -18.26 17.71
C LYS A 124 9.58 -18.40 16.34
N GLU A 125 8.33 -18.84 16.27
CA GLU A 125 7.60 -18.93 14.99
C GLU A 125 7.40 -17.56 14.35
N VAL A 126 7.15 -16.52 15.14
CA VAL A 126 7.04 -15.13 14.64
C VAL A 126 8.38 -14.69 14.02
N GLU A 127 9.51 -14.92 14.70
CA GLU A 127 10.83 -14.57 14.16
C GLU A 127 11.17 -15.37 12.90
N ASP A 128 10.94 -16.68 12.90
CA ASP A 128 11.22 -17.56 11.76
C ASP A 128 10.41 -17.15 10.52
N ILE A 129 9.12 -16.88 10.68
CA ILE A 129 8.23 -16.41 9.61
C ILE A 129 8.69 -15.04 9.10
N PHE A 130 8.98 -14.10 9.99
CA PHE A 130 9.42 -12.76 9.60
C PHE A 130 10.71 -12.82 8.79
N ASN A 131 11.71 -13.57 9.25
CA ASN A 131 12.99 -13.70 8.57
C ASN A 131 12.84 -14.41 7.22
N ALA A 132 12.06 -15.48 7.15
CA ALA A 132 11.80 -16.21 5.91
C ALA A 132 11.10 -15.33 4.86
N LEU A 133 10.05 -14.60 5.25
CA LEU A 133 9.33 -13.68 4.37
C LEU A 133 10.22 -12.53 3.89
N LYS A 134 11.04 -11.95 4.77
CA LYS A 134 11.99 -10.90 4.41
C LYS A 134 12.97 -11.37 3.35
N ILE A 135 13.59 -12.54 3.56
CA ILE A 135 14.53 -13.13 2.57
C ILE A 135 13.82 -13.37 1.24
N TYR A 136 12.61 -13.90 1.25
CA TYR A 136 11.84 -14.17 0.03
C TYR A 136 11.50 -12.89 -0.73
N ILE A 137 11.02 -11.85 -0.05
CA ILE A 137 10.69 -10.55 -0.63
C ILE A 137 11.93 -9.92 -1.27
N ASP A 138 13.06 -9.87 -0.56
CA ASP A 138 14.32 -9.31 -1.06
C ASP A 138 14.79 -10.01 -2.37
N LYS A 139 14.61 -11.35 -2.46
CA LYS A 139 14.97 -12.10 -3.67
C LYS A 139 13.99 -11.85 -4.81
N TYR A 140 12.68 -11.77 -4.50
CA TYR A 140 11.65 -11.49 -5.48
C TYR A 140 11.81 -10.10 -6.11
N GLU A 141 12.11 -9.07 -5.31
CA GLU A 141 12.40 -7.72 -5.79
C GLU A 141 13.60 -7.66 -6.73
N LYS A 142 14.66 -8.44 -6.44
CA LYS A 142 15.82 -8.55 -7.34
C LYS A 142 15.46 -9.13 -8.70
N VAL A 143 14.66 -10.18 -8.72
CA VAL A 143 14.18 -10.79 -9.98
C VAL A 143 13.36 -9.78 -10.78
N LEU A 144 12.42 -9.07 -10.14
CA LEU A 144 11.59 -8.06 -10.81
C LEU A 144 12.42 -6.89 -11.40
N LYS A 145 13.46 -6.44 -10.71
CA LYS A 145 14.35 -5.38 -11.20
C LYS A 145 15.12 -5.85 -12.46
N ASN A 146 15.61 -7.07 -12.46
CA ASN A 146 16.33 -7.63 -13.62
C ASN A 146 15.41 -7.80 -14.83
N THR A 147 14.19 -8.30 -14.64
CA THR A 147 13.20 -8.47 -15.72
C THR A 147 12.79 -7.13 -16.34
N LYS A 148 12.74 -6.03 -15.57
CA LYS A 148 12.43 -4.69 -16.08
C LYS A 148 13.59 -4.04 -16.86
N MET A 149 14.80 -4.54 -16.73
CA MET A 149 15.97 -4.07 -17.50
C MET A 149 16.15 -4.79 -18.85
N GLU A 150 15.41 -5.88 -19.09
CA GLU A 150 15.45 -6.67 -20.31
C GLU A 150 14.33 -6.31 -21.31
N ILE A 151 13.44 -5.38 -20.97
CA ILE A 151 12.36 -4.84 -21.82
C ILE A 151 12.64 -3.37 -22.16
#